data_876c8bab17ffdf63aa2d1799b8cb7bb8
#
_entry.id   876c8bab17ffdf63aa2d1799b8cb7bb8
#
_cell.length_a   1.000
_cell.length_b   1.000
_cell.length_c   1.000
_cell.angle_alpha   90.00
_cell.angle_beta   90.00
_cell.angle_gamma   90.00
#
_symmetry.space_group_name_H-M   'P 1'
#
loop_
_entity.id
_entity.type
_entity.pdbx_description
1 polymer ?
#
loop_
_entity_poly.entity_id
_entity_poly.type
_entity_poly.pdbx_seq_one_letter_code
_entity_poly.pdbx_strand_id
1 'polypeptide(L)'
;MHRLTLGVILVTVAVVSGSAAGGDWPQWRGPNRDGVSAETGLLKQWPAGGPPAAWTVSGLGKGYGSVAVGGDRLFVQGTEGNASAVFCLRRQDGGKVWSRTLGRSLDQDKGGGPRGTPTVDGDVLFALSEAGDLACLRIADGAVVWARNILADFGGRNPNWLLSESPLVDGPHVIVTPGGRGAGLAALDKKTGKTVWTTKELSDAAAYSSAIAVDVQGVRTIITQTSQAAVGVRAGDGKLMWRYTKAANDTANITTPVFFDNRVFVTSAYNTGGALLQLRAENGEVRADEAYFTRDMMNHHGGVVFVNGHLYGFSNAILTCLEAATGKVQWRDRSVGKGSLTYADGRLYVLGEGNTVGLVEASPAAYVERGRFSIADQGWPSWAHPVVAGGRLYLRNQGVLAAHDITAK
;
A
#
# COMPACT_ATOMS: atom_id res chain seq x y z
N MET A 1 -9.22 42.25 51.91
CA MET A 1 -8.35 41.21 51.31
C MET A 1 -9.23 40.27 50.48
N HIS A 2 -9.34 40.55 49.13
CA HIS A 2 -10.10 39.70 48.20
C HIS A 2 -9.11 38.79 47.52
N ARG A 3 -9.29 37.46 47.65
CA ARG A 3 -8.52 36.45 46.91
C ARG A 3 -9.27 36.16 45.62
N LEU A 4 -8.64 36.51 44.51
CA LEU A 4 -9.06 36.06 43.17
C LEU A 4 -8.56 34.61 42.96
N THR A 5 -9.49 33.69 42.75
CA THR A 5 -9.19 32.33 42.34
C THR A 5 -9.20 32.29 40.81
N LEU A 6 -8.04 32.09 40.19
CA LEU A 6 -7.91 31.85 38.74
C LEU A 6 -8.32 30.41 38.45
N GLY A 7 -9.44 30.23 37.78
CA GLY A 7 -9.85 28.92 37.24
C GLY A 7 -9.12 28.64 35.92
N VAL A 8 -8.31 27.60 35.87
CA VAL A 8 -7.71 27.08 34.63
C VAL A 8 -8.75 26.21 33.93
N ILE A 9 -9.23 26.67 32.78
CA ILE A 9 -10.10 25.87 31.90
C ILE A 9 -9.17 24.99 31.03
N LEU A 10 -9.14 23.68 31.32
CA LEU A 10 -8.53 22.69 30.43
C LEU A 10 -9.47 22.46 29.25
N VAL A 11 -9.09 22.95 28.05
CA VAL A 11 -9.75 22.61 26.81
C VAL A 11 -9.17 21.29 26.32
N THR A 12 -9.86 20.19 26.55
CA THR A 12 -9.55 18.89 25.95
C THR A 12 -9.99 18.93 24.49
N VAL A 13 -9.05 19.07 23.57
CA VAL A 13 -9.28 18.84 22.15
C VAL A 13 -9.42 17.35 21.93
N ALA A 14 -10.63 16.85 21.80
CA ALA A 14 -10.89 15.49 21.34
C ALA A 14 -10.48 15.40 19.88
N VAL A 15 -9.37 14.74 19.60
CA VAL A 15 -9.02 14.27 18.25
C VAL A 15 -10.04 13.18 17.91
N VAL A 16 -11.06 13.51 17.17
CA VAL A 16 -11.96 12.55 16.55
C VAL A 16 -11.16 11.86 15.43
N SER A 17 -10.47 10.78 15.79
CA SER A 17 -10.02 9.79 14.81
C SER A 17 -11.29 9.20 14.23
N GLY A 18 -11.64 9.60 13.00
CA GLY A 18 -12.73 8.98 12.26
C GLY A 18 -12.41 7.49 12.12
N SER A 19 -13.08 6.64 12.90
CA SER A 19 -13.07 5.20 12.68
C SER A 19 -13.56 4.99 11.26
N ALA A 20 -12.74 4.38 10.39
CA ALA A 20 -13.22 3.85 9.13
C ALA A 20 -14.44 2.99 9.45
N ALA A 21 -15.57 3.23 8.77
CA ALA A 21 -16.74 2.40 8.92
C ALA A 21 -16.31 0.95 8.66
N GLY A 22 -16.70 0.00 9.54
CA GLY A 22 -16.27 -1.39 9.43
C GLY A 22 -16.47 -1.90 8.00
N GLY A 23 -15.40 -2.35 7.35
CA GLY A 23 -15.44 -2.84 5.98
C GLY A 23 -14.90 -1.88 4.91
N ASP A 24 -14.28 -0.76 5.24
CA ASP A 24 -13.58 0.10 4.27
C ASP A 24 -12.09 -0.28 4.12
N TRP A 25 -11.57 -0.03 2.90
CA TRP A 25 -10.17 -0.24 2.53
C TRP A 25 -9.70 0.97 1.71
N PRO A 26 -9.54 2.14 2.36
CA PRO A 26 -9.54 3.44 1.67
C PRO A 26 -8.28 3.72 0.85
N GLN A 27 -7.26 2.90 0.94
CA GLN A 27 -5.97 3.13 0.29
C GLN A 27 -5.18 1.82 0.09
N TRP A 28 -4.01 1.94 -0.50
CA TRP A 28 -3.04 0.87 -0.66
C TRP A 28 -2.79 0.14 0.67
N ARG A 29 -3.02 -1.19 0.66
CA ARG A 29 -2.84 -2.10 1.80
C ARG A 29 -3.71 -1.78 3.02
N GLY A 30 -4.84 -1.10 2.83
CA GLY A 30 -5.84 -0.85 3.87
C GLY A 30 -5.60 0.40 4.73
N PRO A 31 -6.41 0.58 5.78
CA PRO A 31 -6.41 1.80 6.59
C PRO A 31 -5.04 2.18 7.14
N ASN A 32 -4.24 1.19 7.53
CA ASN A 32 -2.92 1.37 8.13
C ASN A 32 -1.76 1.13 7.15
N ARG A 33 -2.04 0.82 5.89
CA ARG A 33 -1.07 0.47 4.83
C ARG A 33 -0.20 -0.76 5.18
N ASP A 34 -0.71 -1.65 6.02
CA ASP A 34 -0.04 -2.84 6.56
C ASP A 34 -0.49 -4.17 5.93
N GLY A 35 -1.56 -4.14 5.12
CA GLY A 35 -2.13 -5.33 4.49
C GLY A 35 -2.99 -6.16 5.44
N VAL A 36 -3.47 -5.55 6.54
CA VAL A 36 -4.29 -6.20 7.55
C VAL A 36 -5.71 -5.64 7.52
N SER A 37 -6.71 -6.51 7.33
CA SER A 37 -8.11 -6.20 7.51
C SER A 37 -8.56 -6.56 8.94
N ALA A 38 -9.28 -5.66 9.57
CA ALA A 38 -9.87 -5.90 10.88
C ALA A 38 -11.19 -6.70 10.84
N GLU A 39 -11.61 -7.15 9.66
CA GLU A 39 -12.86 -7.91 9.51
C GLU A 39 -12.80 -9.28 10.17
N THR A 40 -13.94 -9.71 10.66
CA THR A 40 -14.17 -11.00 11.31
C THR A 40 -15.45 -11.65 10.75
N GLY A 41 -15.72 -12.91 11.13
CA GLY A 41 -16.87 -13.63 10.62
C GLY A 41 -16.71 -14.07 9.17
N LEU A 42 -15.48 -14.26 8.72
CA LEU A 42 -15.17 -14.69 7.36
C LEU A 42 -15.02 -16.21 7.26
N LEU A 43 -15.24 -16.75 6.06
CA LEU A 43 -15.06 -18.18 5.75
C LEU A 43 -13.69 -18.67 6.19
N LYS A 44 -13.66 -19.69 7.05
CA LYS A 44 -12.42 -20.32 7.54
C LYS A 44 -11.85 -21.37 6.58
N GLN A 45 -12.69 -21.82 5.65
CA GLN A 45 -12.34 -22.74 4.58
C GLN A 45 -13.21 -22.43 3.36
N TRP A 46 -12.62 -22.51 2.18
CA TRP A 46 -13.38 -22.30 0.93
C TRP A 46 -13.98 -23.60 0.42
N PRO A 47 -15.13 -23.53 -0.24
CA PRO A 47 -15.68 -24.67 -0.98
C PRO A 47 -14.79 -25.02 -2.18
N ALA A 48 -14.99 -26.19 -2.75
CA ALA A 48 -14.38 -26.56 -4.02
C ALA A 48 -14.72 -25.52 -5.11
N GLY A 49 -13.70 -25.01 -5.80
CA GLY A 49 -13.84 -23.95 -6.80
C GLY A 49 -13.82 -22.52 -6.23
N GLY A 50 -13.62 -22.35 -4.91
CA GLY A 50 -13.51 -21.05 -4.25
C GLY A 50 -14.86 -20.46 -3.79
N PRO A 51 -14.82 -19.28 -3.15
CA PRO A 51 -16.01 -18.57 -2.71
C PRO A 51 -16.82 -18.06 -3.91
N PRO A 52 -18.16 -17.98 -3.81
CA PRO A 52 -19.00 -17.55 -4.92
C PRO A 52 -18.69 -16.12 -5.35
N ALA A 53 -18.62 -15.88 -6.66
CA ALA A 53 -18.53 -14.52 -7.17
C ALA A 53 -19.87 -13.80 -6.96
N ALA A 54 -19.81 -12.65 -6.27
CA ALA A 54 -20.96 -11.77 -6.15
C ALA A 54 -21.20 -11.01 -7.46
N TRP A 55 -20.09 -10.57 -8.09
CA TRP A 55 -20.10 -9.93 -9.41
C TRP A 55 -18.68 -9.92 -10.01
N THR A 56 -18.63 -9.74 -11.32
CA THR A 56 -17.40 -9.54 -12.08
C THR A 56 -17.63 -8.44 -13.11
N VAL A 57 -16.68 -7.50 -13.23
CA VAL A 57 -16.70 -6.44 -14.23
C VAL A 57 -15.43 -6.46 -15.05
N SER A 58 -15.55 -6.03 -16.30
CA SER A 58 -14.44 -5.91 -17.27
C SER A 58 -14.39 -4.51 -17.87
N GLY A 59 -13.40 -4.25 -18.71
CA GLY A 59 -13.28 -2.95 -19.40
C GLY A 59 -12.58 -1.88 -18.57
N LEU A 60 -11.85 -2.25 -17.49
CA LEU A 60 -11.04 -1.32 -16.71
C LEU A 60 -9.68 -1.03 -17.36
N GLY A 61 -9.40 -1.62 -18.50
CA GLY A 61 -8.15 -1.46 -19.24
C GLY A 61 -6.94 -2.07 -18.53
N LYS A 62 -5.75 -1.74 -19.00
CA LYS A 62 -4.48 -2.22 -18.41
C LYS A 62 -4.25 -1.61 -17.03
N GLY A 63 -3.57 -2.33 -16.15
CA GLY A 63 -3.11 -1.82 -14.86
C GLY A 63 -2.92 -2.89 -13.79
N TYR A 64 -2.15 -2.56 -12.76
CA TYR A 64 -1.73 -3.48 -11.71
C TYR A 64 -2.10 -3.01 -10.29
N GLY A 65 -2.67 -1.81 -10.14
CA GLY A 65 -3.10 -1.29 -8.85
C GLY A 65 -4.25 -2.11 -8.26
N SER A 66 -4.29 -2.23 -6.94
CA SER A 66 -5.41 -2.80 -6.20
C SER A 66 -6.60 -1.83 -6.18
N VAL A 67 -7.71 -2.25 -5.57
CA VAL A 67 -8.85 -1.36 -5.37
C VAL A 67 -8.76 -0.63 -4.03
N ALA A 68 -9.28 0.61 -3.99
CA ALA A 68 -9.65 1.27 -2.76
C ALA A 68 -11.17 1.17 -2.56
N VAL A 69 -11.61 0.97 -1.32
CA VAL A 69 -13.02 0.83 -0.93
C VAL A 69 -13.37 1.93 0.06
N GLY A 70 -14.33 2.78 -0.27
CA GLY A 70 -14.84 3.82 0.61
C GLY A 70 -16.36 3.91 0.54
N GLY A 71 -17.04 3.59 1.64
CA GLY A 71 -18.49 3.55 1.70
C GLY A 71 -19.10 2.59 0.67
N ASP A 72 -19.96 3.12 -0.20
CA ASP A 72 -20.64 2.38 -1.27
C ASP A 72 -19.87 2.39 -2.61
N ARG A 73 -18.63 2.85 -2.63
CA ARG A 73 -17.80 3.03 -3.83
C ARG A 73 -16.52 2.20 -3.79
N LEU A 74 -16.09 1.84 -5.00
CA LEU A 74 -14.77 1.26 -5.28
C LEU A 74 -14.04 2.19 -6.24
N PHE A 75 -12.74 2.35 -6.03
CA PHE A 75 -11.88 3.14 -6.89
C PHE A 75 -10.70 2.30 -7.36
N VAL A 76 -10.47 2.29 -8.66
CA VAL A 76 -9.39 1.52 -9.28
C VAL A 76 -8.79 2.33 -10.43
N GLN A 77 -7.47 2.29 -10.58
CA GLN A 77 -6.80 2.87 -11.73
C GLN A 77 -6.66 1.86 -12.86
N GLY A 78 -6.82 2.30 -14.10
CA GLY A 78 -6.64 1.48 -15.30
C GLY A 78 -6.43 2.37 -16.51
N THR A 79 -6.75 1.90 -17.72
CA THR A 79 -6.62 2.71 -18.94
C THR A 79 -7.97 2.85 -19.64
N GLU A 80 -8.19 4.05 -20.21
CA GLU A 80 -9.33 4.33 -21.08
C GLU A 80 -8.77 4.94 -22.38
N GLY A 81 -8.87 4.18 -23.48
CA GLY A 81 -8.13 4.50 -24.69
C GLY A 81 -6.61 4.54 -24.44
N ASN A 82 -5.98 5.64 -24.81
CA ASN A 82 -4.54 5.88 -24.64
C ASN A 82 -4.21 6.67 -23.36
N ALA A 83 -5.15 6.79 -22.43
CA ALA A 83 -4.98 7.54 -21.20
C ALA A 83 -5.03 6.63 -19.98
N SER A 84 -4.25 6.96 -18.95
CA SER A 84 -4.44 6.45 -17.60
C SER A 84 -5.71 7.04 -17.01
N ALA A 85 -6.49 6.24 -16.30
CA ALA A 85 -7.78 6.64 -15.79
C ALA A 85 -8.05 6.10 -14.38
N VAL A 86 -8.89 6.82 -13.63
CA VAL A 86 -9.54 6.32 -12.42
C VAL A 86 -10.97 5.95 -12.75
N PHE A 87 -11.39 4.79 -12.31
CA PHE A 87 -12.77 4.31 -12.37
C PHE A 87 -13.37 4.32 -10.98
N CYS A 88 -14.57 4.89 -10.86
CA CYS A 88 -15.43 4.77 -9.69
C CYS A 88 -16.54 3.77 -10.00
N LEU A 89 -16.66 2.74 -9.18
CA LEU A 89 -17.64 1.68 -9.33
C LEU A 89 -18.55 1.62 -8.10
N ARG A 90 -19.80 1.16 -8.27
CA ARG A 90 -20.66 0.81 -7.13
C ARG A 90 -20.13 -0.46 -6.46
N ARG A 91 -20.00 -0.45 -5.16
CA ARG A 91 -19.53 -1.60 -4.37
C ARG A 91 -20.47 -2.79 -4.45
N GLN A 92 -21.76 -2.55 -4.58
CA GLN A 92 -22.80 -3.57 -4.58
C GLN A 92 -22.70 -4.53 -5.77
N ASP A 93 -22.50 -3.98 -6.97
CA ASP A 93 -22.64 -4.71 -8.24
C ASP A 93 -21.48 -4.46 -9.24
N GLY A 94 -20.50 -3.64 -8.89
CA GLY A 94 -19.38 -3.27 -9.76
C GLY A 94 -19.74 -2.30 -10.88
N GLY A 95 -20.99 -1.82 -10.95
CA GLY A 95 -21.44 -0.89 -11.99
C GLY A 95 -20.64 0.41 -12.02
N LYS A 96 -20.17 0.83 -13.19
CA LYS A 96 -19.42 2.10 -13.36
C LYS A 96 -20.31 3.30 -13.02
N VAL A 97 -19.82 4.16 -12.13
CA VAL A 97 -20.45 5.44 -11.77
C VAL A 97 -19.87 6.56 -12.63
N TRP A 98 -18.55 6.66 -12.66
CA TRP A 98 -17.82 7.59 -13.51
C TRP A 98 -16.41 7.05 -13.82
N SER A 99 -15.76 7.62 -14.83
CA SER A 99 -14.32 7.48 -15.07
C SER A 99 -13.70 8.87 -15.30
N ARG A 100 -12.41 9.00 -14.94
CA ARG A 100 -11.65 10.24 -15.13
C ARG A 100 -10.25 9.91 -15.62
N THR A 101 -9.88 10.45 -16.77
CA THR A 101 -8.51 10.34 -17.30
C THR A 101 -7.57 11.27 -16.53
N LEU A 102 -6.34 10.82 -16.29
CA LEU A 102 -5.30 11.54 -15.56
C LEU A 102 -4.23 12.11 -16.49
N GLY A 103 -3.87 11.40 -17.52
CA GLY A 103 -2.82 11.75 -18.47
C GLY A 103 -2.61 10.64 -19.48
N ARG A 104 -1.56 10.73 -20.28
CA ARG A 104 -1.23 9.69 -21.27
C ARG A 104 -0.78 8.43 -20.55
N SER A 105 -1.32 7.29 -20.93
CA SER A 105 -0.84 5.98 -20.47
C SER A 105 0.48 5.61 -21.13
N LEU A 106 1.35 4.97 -20.34
CA LEU A 106 2.64 4.46 -20.79
C LEU A 106 2.62 2.93 -20.83
N ASP A 107 3.23 2.39 -21.87
CA ASP A 107 3.50 0.96 -22.01
C ASP A 107 4.99 0.68 -21.83
N GLN A 108 5.32 -0.52 -21.39
CA GLN A 108 6.69 -1.04 -21.30
C GLN A 108 6.69 -2.59 -21.27
N ASP A 109 7.87 -3.22 -21.29
CA ASP A 109 8.07 -4.67 -21.46
C ASP A 109 7.39 -5.57 -20.40
N LYS A 110 7.05 -5.04 -19.24
CA LYS A 110 6.33 -5.76 -18.16
C LYS A 110 4.85 -5.38 -18.08
N GLY A 111 4.28 -4.83 -19.14
CA GLY A 111 2.88 -4.40 -19.24
C GLY A 111 2.69 -2.92 -18.92
N GLY A 112 1.65 -2.33 -19.48
CA GLY A 112 1.33 -0.91 -19.38
C GLY A 112 0.30 -0.58 -18.31
N GLY A 113 0.02 0.72 -18.21
CA GLY A 113 -1.01 1.28 -17.36
C GLY A 113 -0.61 1.50 -15.90
N PRO A 114 -1.48 2.15 -15.12
CA PRO A 114 -1.20 2.56 -13.75
C PRO A 114 -1.03 1.38 -12.79
N ARG A 115 -0.14 1.56 -11.83
CA ARG A 115 0.23 0.53 -10.85
C ARG A 115 -0.16 0.89 -9.42
N GLY A 116 -0.34 2.18 -9.14
CA GLY A 116 -0.75 2.68 -7.83
C GLY A 116 -2.24 2.39 -7.54
N THR A 117 -2.58 2.38 -6.26
CA THR A 117 -3.96 2.34 -5.77
C THR A 117 -4.38 3.75 -5.36
N PRO A 118 -5.58 4.22 -5.72
CA PRO A 118 -6.09 5.50 -5.24
C PRO A 118 -6.18 5.55 -3.72
N THR A 119 -6.02 6.74 -3.14
CA THR A 119 -6.21 6.98 -1.71
C THR A 119 -7.43 7.85 -1.49
N VAL A 120 -8.42 7.34 -0.78
CA VAL A 120 -9.67 8.01 -0.40
C VAL A 120 -9.46 8.80 0.89
N ASP A 121 -9.88 10.07 0.91
CA ASP A 121 -9.83 10.94 2.10
C ASP A 121 -11.06 11.86 2.12
N GLY A 122 -12.05 11.51 2.93
CA GLY A 122 -13.32 12.24 3.02
C GLY A 122 -14.10 12.19 1.70
N ASP A 123 -14.30 13.35 1.09
CA ASP A 123 -15.06 13.55 -0.15
C ASP A 123 -14.19 13.63 -1.41
N VAL A 124 -12.88 13.41 -1.25
CA VAL A 124 -11.91 13.42 -2.34
C VAL A 124 -11.10 12.12 -2.38
N LEU A 125 -10.46 11.88 -3.50
CA LEU A 125 -9.44 10.83 -3.65
C LEU A 125 -8.22 11.38 -4.38
N PHE A 126 -7.08 10.77 -4.09
CA PHE A 126 -5.80 11.07 -4.73
C PHE A 126 -5.36 9.88 -5.57
N ALA A 127 -5.01 10.13 -6.82
CA ALA A 127 -4.56 9.10 -7.74
C ALA A 127 -3.30 9.56 -8.46
N LEU A 128 -2.31 8.67 -8.56
CA LEU A 128 -1.05 8.91 -9.25
C LEU A 128 -0.90 7.94 -10.41
N SER A 129 -0.77 8.49 -11.62
CA SER A 129 -0.51 7.70 -12.81
C SER A 129 0.93 7.20 -12.85
N GLU A 130 1.18 6.19 -13.68
CA GLU A 130 2.51 5.67 -13.97
C GLU A 130 3.43 6.69 -14.68
N ALA A 131 2.84 7.76 -15.24
CA ALA A 131 3.55 8.86 -15.89
C ALA A 131 3.86 10.04 -14.95
N GLY A 132 3.44 9.95 -13.67
CA GLY A 132 3.65 10.99 -12.67
C GLY A 132 2.53 12.01 -12.55
N ASP A 133 1.40 11.82 -13.23
CA ASP A 133 0.24 12.69 -13.10
C ASP A 133 -0.51 12.37 -11.80
N LEU A 134 -0.41 13.27 -10.83
CA LEU A 134 -1.11 13.23 -9.56
C LEU A 134 -2.35 14.13 -9.62
N ALA A 135 -3.50 13.57 -9.29
CA ALA A 135 -4.74 14.32 -9.24
C ALA A 135 -5.47 14.14 -7.90
N CYS A 136 -6.08 15.21 -7.41
CA CYS A 136 -7.14 15.21 -6.42
C CYS A 136 -8.48 15.27 -7.14
N LEU A 137 -9.32 14.26 -6.94
CA LEU A 137 -10.62 14.12 -7.59
C LEU A 137 -11.74 14.12 -6.56
N ARG A 138 -12.85 14.76 -6.84
CA ARG A 138 -14.05 14.67 -6.03
C ARG A 138 -14.72 13.30 -6.22
N ILE A 139 -15.04 12.64 -5.12
CA ILE A 139 -15.61 11.28 -5.14
C ILE A 139 -16.98 11.25 -5.84
N ALA A 140 -17.80 12.27 -5.66
CA ALA A 140 -19.17 12.29 -6.16
C ALA A 140 -19.27 12.14 -7.68
N ASP A 141 -18.37 12.78 -8.45
CA ASP A 141 -18.47 12.91 -9.90
C ASP A 141 -17.13 12.83 -10.66
N GLY A 142 -16.02 12.59 -9.96
CA GLY A 142 -14.69 12.53 -10.54
C GLY A 142 -14.16 13.89 -11.05
N ALA A 143 -14.77 15.02 -10.64
CA ALA A 143 -14.25 16.34 -11.02
C ALA A 143 -12.86 16.58 -10.44
N VAL A 144 -11.96 17.10 -11.27
CA VAL A 144 -10.59 17.45 -10.85
C VAL A 144 -10.65 18.68 -9.95
N VAL A 145 -10.19 18.54 -8.70
CA VAL A 145 -9.99 19.66 -7.76
C VAL A 145 -8.66 20.34 -8.07
N TRP A 146 -7.61 19.57 -8.21
CA TRP A 146 -6.30 20.01 -8.70
C TRP A 146 -5.55 18.81 -9.32
N ALA A 147 -4.57 19.12 -10.19
CA ALA A 147 -3.69 18.12 -10.78
C ALA A 147 -2.30 18.69 -10.99
N ARG A 148 -1.28 17.80 -10.92
CA ARG A 148 0.14 18.13 -11.13
C ARG A 148 0.86 16.92 -11.74
N ASN A 149 2.00 17.15 -12.37
CA ASN A 149 2.91 16.07 -12.71
C ASN A 149 4.13 16.12 -11.80
N ILE A 150 4.26 15.17 -10.87
CA ILE A 150 5.29 15.17 -9.84
C ILE A 150 6.70 14.97 -10.39
N LEU A 151 6.86 14.27 -11.52
CA LEU A 151 8.17 14.11 -12.16
C LEU A 151 8.64 15.42 -12.78
N ALA A 152 7.77 16.10 -13.52
CA ALA A 152 8.09 17.38 -14.16
C ALA A 152 8.34 18.47 -13.10
N ASP A 153 7.49 18.58 -12.10
CA ASP A 153 7.55 19.62 -11.08
C ASP A 153 8.78 19.55 -10.19
N PHE A 154 9.27 18.32 -9.92
CA PHE A 154 10.38 18.08 -9.00
C PHE A 154 11.67 17.59 -9.71
N GLY A 155 11.67 17.54 -11.05
CA GLY A 155 12.84 17.07 -11.81
C GLY A 155 13.14 15.59 -11.62
N GLY A 156 12.13 14.81 -11.27
CA GLY A 156 12.23 13.36 -11.13
C GLY A 156 12.31 12.66 -12.48
N ARG A 157 12.69 11.39 -12.46
CA ARG A 157 12.69 10.51 -13.62
C ARG A 157 11.89 9.26 -13.33
N ASN A 158 11.12 8.83 -14.33
CA ASN A 158 10.37 7.60 -14.20
C ASN A 158 11.33 6.41 -14.07
N PRO A 159 11.14 5.54 -13.05
CA PRO A 159 11.93 4.32 -12.96
C PRO A 159 11.61 3.36 -14.13
N ASN A 160 12.46 2.36 -14.33
CA ASN A 160 12.40 1.42 -15.46
C ASN A 160 11.01 0.84 -15.72
N TRP A 161 10.31 0.44 -14.67
CA TRP A 161 8.95 -0.13 -14.76
C TRP A 161 7.88 0.84 -14.30
N LEU A 162 8.12 2.13 -14.46
CA LEU A 162 7.19 3.24 -14.23
C LEU A 162 6.84 3.43 -12.75
N LEU A 163 6.35 4.60 -12.39
CA LEU A 163 5.89 4.89 -11.04
C LEU A 163 4.80 3.91 -10.60
N SER A 164 4.94 3.39 -9.39
CA SER A 164 4.05 2.36 -8.83
C SER A 164 3.52 2.72 -7.45
N GLU A 165 4.00 3.82 -6.86
CA GLU A 165 3.56 4.21 -5.54
C GLU A 165 2.07 4.62 -5.53
N SER A 166 1.45 4.39 -4.39
CA SER A 166 0.13 4.90 -4.05
C SER A 166 0.29 6.12 -3.17
N PRO A 167 -0.30 7.28 -3.49
CA PRO A 167 -0.15 8.50 -2.70
C PRO A 167 -0.52 8.26 -1.24
N LEU A 168 0.27 8.79 -0.30
CA LEU A 168 -0.02 8.71 1.11
C LEU A 168 -0.69 10.03 1.57
N VAL A 169 -1.82 9.95 2.25
CA VAL A 169 -2.40 11.10 2.97
C VAL A 169 -1.96 11.03 4.42
N ASP A 170 -1.34 12.10 4.92
CA ASP A 170 -0.98 12.26 6.33
C ASP A 170 -1.42 13.65 6.82
N GLY A 171 -2.48 13.69 7.59
CA GLY A 171 -3.11 14.93 8.07
C GLY A 171 -3.51 15.86 6.91
N PRO A 172 -2.91 17.06 6.81
CA PRO A 172 -3.23 18.03 5.74
C PRO A 172 -2.42 17.77 4.46
N HIS A 173 -1.57 16.76 4.41
CA HIS A 173 -0.61 16.57 3.33
C HIS A 173 -0.88 15.32 2.49
N VAL A 174 -0.54 15.41 1.21
CA VAL A 174 -0.33 14.27 0.32
C VAL A 174 1.17 14.10 0.11
N ILE A 175 1.69 12.92 0.43
CA ILE A 175 3.11 12.57 0.33
C ILE A 175 3.32 11.74 -0.92
N VAL A 176 4.34 12.10 -1.70
CA VAL A 176 4.78 11.39 -2.91
C VAL A 176 6.30 11.32 -2.97
N THR A 177 6.82 10.39 -3.78
CA THR A 177 8.24 10.12 -3.95
C THR A 177 8.67 10.40 -5.40
N PRO A 178 8.82 11.68 -5.82
CA PRO A 178 9.18 12.02 -7.19
C PRO A 178 10.61 11.62 -7.56
N GLY A 179 11.53 11.48 -6.58
CA GLY A 179 12.91 11.06 -6.82
C GLY A 179 13.75 12.09 -7.59
N GLY A 180 13.40 13.37 -7.46
CA GLY A 180 14.16 14.48 -8.05
C GLY A 180 15.31 14.96 -7.16
N ARG A 181 16.21 15.76 -7.74
CA ARG A 181 17.34 16.34 -7.01
C ARG A 181 16.85 17.30 -5.91
N GLY A 182 17.09 16.96 -4.64
CA GLY A 182 16.58 17.71 -3.49
C GLY A 182 15.06 17.57 -3.29
N ALA A 183 14.46 16.54 -3.87
CA ALA A 183 13.07 16.20 -3.75
C ALA A 183 12.87 14.68 -3.83
N GLY A 184 13.65 13.91 -3.06
CA GLY A 184 13.46 12.47 -2.93
C GLY A 184 12.03 12.14 -2.49
N LEU A 185 11.51 12.88 -1.47
CA LEU A 185 10.10 12.92 -1.11
C LEU A 185 9.58 14.36 -1.19
N ALA A 186 8.28 14.52 -1.38
CA ALA A 186 7.59 15.80 -1.34
C ALA A 186 6.25 15.67 -0.61
N ALA A 187 5.91 16.69 0.18
CA ALA A 187 4.58 16.88 0.74
C ALA A 187 3.87 18.02 0.01
N LEU A 188 2.63 17.77 -0.36
CA LEU A 188 1.74 18.72 -0.97
C LEU A 188 0.57 18.99 -0.03
N ASP A 189 0.09 20.22 0.02
CA ASP A 189 -1.18 20.54 0.67
C ASP A 189 -2.32 19.81 -0.03
N LYS A 190 -3.07 18.98 0.68
CA LYS A 190 -4.06 18.09 0.07
C LYS A 190 -5.23 18.82 -0.57
N LYS A 191 -5.52 20.08 -0.18
CA LYS A 191 -6.63 20.88 -0.72
C LYS A 191 -6.25 21.63 -1.99
N THR A 192 -4.99 22.04 -2.11
CA THR A 192 -4.54 22.95 -3.18
C THR A 192 -3.49 22.35 -4.11
N GLY A 193 -2.88 21.24 -3.73
CA GLY A 193 -1.75 20.64 -4.46
C GLY A 193 -0.45 21.45 -4.35
N LYS A 194 -0.39 22.54 -3.58
CA LYS A 194 0.84 23.34 -3.41
C LYS A 194 1.88 22.59 -2.61
N THR A 195 3.14 22.71 -3.01
CA THR A 195 4.26 22.12 -2.28
C THR A 195 4.40 22.75 -0.90
N VAL A 196 4.45 21.89 0.14
CA VAL A 196 4.68 22.31 1.53
C VAL A 196 6.16 22.15 1.87
N TRP A 197 6.72 20.98 1.61
CA TRP A 197 8.14 20.72 1.78
C TRP A 197 8.65 19.67 0.77
N THR A 198 9.98 19.63 0.60
CA THR A 198 10.69 18.54 -0.08
C THR A 198 11.85 18.07 0.78
N THR A 199 12.22 16.79 0.69
CA THR A 199 13.43 16.27 1.37
C THR A 199 14.67 16.68 0.59
N LYS A 200 15.29 17.79 0.99
CA LYS A 200 16.38 18.45 0.26
C LYS A 200 17.68 17.62 0.28
N GLU A 201 17.89 16.85 1.34
CA GLU A 201 19.06 16.01 1.55
C GLU A 201 19.01 14.69 0.78
N LEU A 202 17.87 14.38 0.14
CA LEU A 202 17.65 13.13 -0.57
C LEU A 202 17.52 13.37 -2.08
N SER A 203 18.46 12.78 -2.82
CA SER A 203 18.51 12.85 -4.29
C SER A 203 18.39 11.48 -4.95
N ASP A 204 17.99 10.46 -4.18
CA ASP A 204 17.72 9.12 -4.72
C ASP A 204 16.55 9.19 -5.69
N ALA A 205 16.64 8.44 -6.78
CA ALA A 205 15.52 8.29 -7.70
C ALA A 205 14.32 7.60 -7.01
N ALA A 206 13.14 7.77 -7.57
CA ALA A 206 11.95 7.03 -7.16
C ALA A 206 12.19 5.51 -7.26
N ALA A 207 11.60 4.78 -6.34
CA ALA A 207 11.47 3.33 -6.42
C ALA A 207 10.01 2.96 -6.74
N TYR A 208 9.61 1.75 -6.38
CA TYR A 208 8.25 1.25 -6.62
C TYR A 208 7.45 1.12 -5.32
N SER A 209 8.06 1.48 -4.19
CA SER A 209 7.48 1.37 -2.86
C SER A 209 6.50 2.51 -2.59
N SER A 210 5.49 2.22 -1.79
CA SER A 210 4.57 3.24 -1.26
C SER A 210 4.94 3.57 0.19
N ALA A 211 4.92 4.86 0.53
CA ALA A 211 5.26 5.34 1.87
C ALA A 211 4.22 4.95 2.91
N ILE A 212 4.66 4.84 4.17
CA ILE A 212 3.80 4.76 5.36
C ILE A 212 4.08 5.97 6.27
N ALA A 213 3.09 6.36 7.07
CA ALA A 213 3.25 7.38 8.10
C ALA A 213 3.02 6.76 9.48
N VAL A 214 4.01 6.84 10.35
CA VAL A 214 4.01 6.21 11.66
C VAL A 214 4.37 7.22 12.76
N ASP A 215 3.96 6.94 13.99
CA ASP A 215 4.45 7.66 15.17
C ASP A 215 5.56 6.83 15.83
N VAL A 216 6.73 7.41 15.96
CA VAL A 216 7.86 6.81 16.66
C VAL A 216 8.09 7.63 17.91
N GLN A 217 7.52 7.18 19.04
CA GLN A 217 7.69 7.81 20.37
C GLN A 217 7.43 9.34 20.33
N GLY A 218 6.35 9.76 19.65
CA GLY A 218 5.92 11.16 19.54
C GLY A 218 6.52 11.91 18.35
N VAL A 219 7.34 11.27 17.51
CA VAL A 219 7.87 11.86 16.27
C VAL A 219 7.17 11.27 15.06
N ARG A 220 6.31 12.05 14.40
CA ARG A 220 5.63 11.63 13.16
C ARG A 220 6.63 11.47 12.03
N THR A 221 6.73 10.26 11.49
CA THR A 221 7.77 9.83 10.56
C THR A 221 7.15 9.22 9.31
N ILE A 222 7.57 9.66 8.15
CA ILE A 222 7.27 9.04 6.86
C ILE A 222 8.39 8.06 6.52
N ILE A 223 8.03 6.81 6.24
CA ILE A 223 9.01 5.76 5.90
C ILE A 223 8.68 5.20 4.52
N THR A 224 9.68 5.10 3.66
CA THR A 224 9.56 4.49 2.32
C THR A 224 10.88 3.87 1.88
N GLN A 225 10.87 3.23 0.71
CA GLN A 225 12.09 2.82 0.01
C GLN A 225 12.29 3.66 -1.25
N THR A 226 13.50 4.14 -1.44
CA THR A 226 13.99 4.80 -2.66
C THR A 226 14.74 3.79 -3.54
N SER A 227 15.27 4.24 -4.67
CA SER A 227 16.12 3.39 -5.53
C SER A 227 17.38 2.86 -4.82
N GLN A 228 17.79 3.44 -3.68
CA GLN A 228 19.07 3.11 -3.04
C GLN A 228 18.95 2.76 -1.55
N ALA A 229 17.83 3.07 -0.88
CA ALA A 229 17.71 2.92 0.56
C ALA A 229 16.28 2.83 1.05
N ALA A 230 16.07 2.26 2.23
CA ALA A 230 14.95 2.61 3.07
C ALA A 230 15.28 3.90 3.82
N VAL A 231 14.32 4.80 3.93
CA VAL A 231 14.52 6.14 4.53
C VAL A 231 13.39 6.49 5.49
N GLY A 232 13.73 7.23 6.53
CA GLY A 232 12.78 7.87 7.44
C GLY A 232 12.92 9.38 7.39
N VAL A 233 11.79 10.05 7.15
CA VAL A 233 11.70 11.50 6.98
C VAL A 233 10.73 12.07 7.99
N ARG A 234 11.04 13.20 8.63
CA ARG A 234 10.14 13.87 9.55
C ARG A 234 8.94 14.45 8.80
N ALA A 235 7.73 14.07 9.22
CA ALA A 235 6.50 14.43 8.50
C ALA A 235 6.23 15.94 8.46
N GLY A 236 6.69 16.70 9.48
CA GLY A 236 6.39 18.12 9.60
C GLY A 236 7.15 19.03 8.65
N ASP A 237 8.38 18.66 8.23
CA ASP A 237 9.26 19.53 7.46
C ASP A 237 10.10 18.83 6.37
N GLY A 238 9.96 17.50 6.24
CA GLY A 238 10.67 16.73 5.23
C GLY A 238 12.14 16.46 5.53
N LYS A 239 12.62 16.72 6.76
CA LYS A 239 14.01 16.44 7.15
C LYS A 239 14.31 14.94 7.08
N LEU A 240 15.37 14.56 6.36
CA LEU A 240 15.88 13.19 6.38
C LEU A 240 16.47 12.88 7.76
N MET A 241 15.94 11.87 8.45
CA MET A 241 16.39 11.49 9.78
C MET A 241 17.31 10.27 9.75
N TRP A 242 17.02 9.29 8.91
CA TRP A 242 17.84 8.09 8.77
C TRP A 242 17.75 7.51 7.37
N ARG A 243 18.76 6.71 7.03
CA ARG A 243 18.90 6.02 5.76
C ARG A 243 19.55 4.65 5.98
N TYR A 244 18.97 3.59 5.38
CA TYR A 244 19.46 2.22 5.48
C TYR A 244 19.54 1.58 4.10
N THR A 245 20.74 1.18 3.68
CA THR A 245 21.02 0.75 2.29
C THR A 245 21.07 -0.77 2.08
N LYS A 246 21.33 -1.58 3.12
CA LYS A 246 21.56 -3.03 2.96
C LYS A 246 20.32 -3.80 2.42
N ALA A 247 19.09 -3.28 2.62
CA ALA A 247 17.87 -3.89 2.12
C ALA A 247 17.42 -3.30 0.77
N ALA A 248 18.26 -2.51 0.12
CA ALA A 248 18.02 -1.96 -1.21
C ALA A 248 18.92 -2.64 -2.26
N ASN A 249 18.44 -2.65 -3.51
CA ASN A 249 19.18 -3.13 -4.67
C ASN A 249 19.01 -2.16 -5.86
N ASP A 250 19.87 -2.30 -6.87
CA ASP A 250 19.89 -1.43 -8.05
C ASP A 250 18.80 -1.78 -9.09
N THR A 251 18.04 -2.85 -8.86
CA THR A 251 17.02 -3.32 -9.82
C THR A 251 15.64 -2.78 -9.48
N ALA A 252 15.13 -3.10 -8.28
CA ALA A 252 13.79 -2.66 -7.84
C ALA A 252 13.60 -2.82 -6.33
N ASN A 253 13.25 -1.74 -5.65
CA ASN A 253 12.83 -1.70 -4.26
C ASN A 253 11.31 -1.42 -4.23
N ILE A 254 10.51 -2.45 -3.96
CA ILE A 254 9.06 -2.42 -4.22
C ILE A 254 8.26 -2.47 -2.92
N THR A 255 8.71 -3.28 -1.96
CA THR A 255 7.95 -3.62 -0.78
C THR A 255 7.68 -2.41 0.10
N THR A 256 6.41 -2.17 0.43
CA THR A 256 6.03 -1.18 1.46
C THR A 256 6.63 -1.59 2.80
N PRO A 257 7.31 -0.70 3.54
CA PRO A 257 7.83 -0.98 4.88
C PRO A 257 6.73 -1.45 5.84
N VAL A 258 7.06 -2.34 6.77
CA VAL A 258 6.12 -2.88 7.76
C VAL A 258 6.52 -2.39 9.15
N PHE A 259 5.69 -1.56 9.78
CA PHE A 259 5.97 -0.98 11.09
C PHE A 259 5.18 -1.68 12.20
N PHE A 260 5.85 -1.99 13.30
CA PHE A 260 5.26 -2.54 14.52
C PHE A 260 6.19 -2.28 15.72
N ASP A 261 5.66 -2.01 16.87
CA ASP A 261 6.39 -1.88 18.16
C ASP A 261 7.66 -1.01 18.09
N ASN A 262 7.57 0.18 17.47
CA ASN A 262 8.72 1.05 17.19
C ASN A 262 9.85 0.35 16.40
N ARG A 263 9.51 -0.61 15.55
CA ARG A 263 10.42 -1.28 14.63
C ARG A 263 9.87 -1.18 13.22
N VAL A 264 10.75 -1.21 12.24
CA VAL A 264 10.35 -1.30 10.85
C VAL A 264 11.09 -2.45 10.16
N PHE A 265 10.33 -3.31 9.51
CA PHE A 265 10.89 -4.33 8.63
C PHE A 265 10.89 -3.81 7.20
N VAL A 266 12.06 -3.83 6.57
CA VAL A 266 12.28 -3.42 5.17
C VAL A 266 12.92 -4.58 4.40
N THR A 267 12.51 -4.79 3.15
CA THR A 267 13.00 -5.92 2.36
C THR A 267 12.91 -5.63 0.87
N SER A 268 13.79 -6.25 0.10
CA SER A 268 13.67 -6.31 -1.35
C SER A 268 14.16 -7.65 -1.90
N ALA A 269 13.74 -7.96 -3.13
CA ALA A 269 14.13 -9.17 -3.85
C ALA A 269 15.53 -9.06 -4.48
N TYR A 270 15.75 -9.75 -5.59
CA TYR A 270 16.99 -9.72 -6.37
C TYR A 270 18.24 -10.05 -5.53
N ASN A 271 18.15 -11.14 -4.74
CA ASN A 271 19.19 -11.62 -3.85
C ASN A 271 19.60 -10.64 -2.72
N THR A 272 18.77 -9.66 -2.41
CA THR A 272 19.07 -8.69 -1.36
C THR A 272 18.72 -9.23 0.01
N GLY A 273 17.46 -9.30 0.39
CA GLY A 273 17.00 -9.73 1.72
C GLY A 273 16.20 -8.65 2.43
N GLY A 274 16.09 -8.79 3.74
CA GLY A 274 15.37 -7.86 4.59
C GLY A 274 16.05 -7.61 5.92
N ALA A 275 15.72 -6.51 6.55
CA ALA A 275 16.23 -6.12 7.86
C ALA A 275 15.09 -5.67 8.78
N LEU A 276 15.21 -5.98 10.05
CA LEU A 276 14.46 -5.33 11.10
C LEU A 276 15.30 -4.19 11.67
N LEU A 277 14.77 -2.98 11.65
CA LEU A 277 15.38 -1.81 12.23
C LEU A 277 14.63 -1.42 13.50
N GLN A 278 15.33 -1.25 14.61
CA GLN A 278 14.80 -0.65 15.83
C GLN A 278 14.81 0.86 15.67
N LEU A 279 13.66 1.50 15.82
CA LEU A 279 13.52 2.95 15.76
C LEU A 279 13.51 3.53 17.18
N ARG A 280 14.22 4.63 17.38
CA ARG A 280 14.24 5.38 18.63
C ARG A 280 14.17 6.87 18.35
N ALA A 281 13.30 7.57 19.07
CA ALA A 281 13.21 9.01 18.99
C ALA A 281 14.05 9.65 20.11
N GLU A 282 14.83 10.65 19.74
CA GLU A 282 15.62 11.48 20.64
C GLU A 282 15.69 12.89 20.09
N ASN A 283 15.37 13.90 20.91
CA ASN A 283 15.42 15.33 20.56
C ASN A 283 14.62 15.68 19.28
N GLY A 284 13.47 15.02 19.05
CA GLY A 284 12.64 15.27 17.88
C GLY A 284 13.16 14.66 16.57
N GLU A 285 14.15 13.80 16.66
CA GLU A 285 14.69 13.01 15.54
C GLU A 285 14.53 11.51 15.79
N VAL A 286 14.45 10.73 14.73
CA VAL A 286 14.40 9.27 14.80
C VAL A 286 15.69 8.69 14.27
N ARG A 287 16.26 7.74 15.01
CA ARG A 287 17.38 6.90 14.56
C ARG A 287 16.88 5.49 14.27
N ALA A 288 17.56 4.81 13.36
CA ALA A 288 17.27 3.44 12.97
C ALA A 288 18.52 2.57 13.14
N ASP A 289 18.46 1.61 14.05
CA ASP A 289 19.54 0.67 14.34
C ASP A 289 19.17 -0.71 13.82
N GLU A 290 20.05 -1.39 13.08
CA GLU A 290 19.83 -2.75 12.60
C GLU A 290 19.74 -3.71 13.79
N ALA A 291 18.56 -4.34 13.98
CA ALA A 291 18.39 -5.40 14.97
C ALA A 291 18.85 -6.75 14.39
N TYR A 292 18.48 -7.03 13.15
CA TYR A 292 19.01 -8.15 12.36
C TYR A 292 18.84 -7.90 10.86
N PHE A 293 19.62 -8.63 10.07
CA PHE A 293 19.48 -8.79 8.62
C PHE A 293 19.24 -10.26 8.28
N THR A 294 18.34 -10.55 7.34
CA THR A 294 18.06 -11.91 6.88
C THR A 294 17.92 -11.99 5.36
N ARG A 295 18.33 -13.12 4.76
CA ARG A 295 18.04 -13.45 3.37
C ARG A 295 16.81 -14.35 3.22
N ASP A 296 16.13 -14.63 4.31
CA ASP A 296 14.98 -15.53 4.34
C ASP A 296 13.68 -14.85 3.91
N MET A 297 13.69 -13.51 3.80
CA MET A 297 12.59 -12.73 3.25
C MET A 297 13.12 -11.78 2.17
N MET A 298 13.17 -12.27 0.94
CA MET A 298 13.48 -11.49 -0.26
C MET A 298 12.17 -11.16 -0.99
N ASN A 299 11.40 -10.22 -0.43
CA ASN A 299 10.07 -9.91 -0.95
C ASN A 299 10.17 -9.02 -2.21
N HIS A 300 9.42 -9.39 -3.24
CA HIS A 300 9.33 -8.63 -4.49
C HIS A 300 8.18 -7.63 -4.43
N HIS A 301 7.05 -7.92 -5.09
CA HIS A 301 5.87 -7.02 -5.13
C HIS A 301 4.79 -7.41 -4.11
N GLY A 302 4.87 -8.59 -3.52
CA GLY A 302 3.75 -9.21 -2.79
C GLY A 302 3.45 -8.61 -1.42
N GLY A 303 4.33 -7.78 -0.89
CA GLY A 303 4.20 -7.23 0.45
C GLY A 303 4.48 -8.25 1.55
N VAL A 304 4.59 -7.75 2.77
CA VAL A 304 4.75 -8.53 4.00
C VAL A 304 3.70 -8.05 4.99
N VAL A 305 3.07 -8.94 5.75
CA VAL A 305 2.17 -8.58 6.85
C VAL A 305 2.77 -9.01 8.18
N PHE A 306 2.57 -8.20 9.21
CA PHE A 306 2.91 -8.54 10.59
C PHE A 306 1.65 -8.95 11.34
N VAL A 307 1.64 -10.17 11.90
CA VAL A 307 0.50 -10.70 12.65
C VAL A 307 1.01 -11.52 13.84
N ASN A 308 0.58 -11.18 15.05
CA ASN A 308 0.85 -11.94 16.26
C ASN A 308 2.33 -12.34 16.44
N GLY A 309 3.24 -11.37 16.27
CA GLY A 309 4.68 -11.57 16.45
C GLY A 309 5.39 -12.23 15.26
N HIS A 310 4.71 -12.45 14.13
CA HIS A 310 5.27 -13.09 12.94
C HIS A 310 5.10 -12.24 11.69
N LEU A 311 6.07 -12.36 10.78
CA LEU A 311 6.05 -11.77 9.45
C LEU A 311 5.71 -12.86 8.43
N TYR A 312 4.69 -12.59 7.60
CA TYR A 312 4.29 -13.48 6.50
C TYR A 312 4.48 -12.73 5.18
N GLY A 313 5.16 -13.36 4.23
CA GLY A 313 5.42 -12.77 2.92
C GLY A 313 6.01 -13.78 1.94
N PHE A 314 6.00 -13.44 0.66
CA PHE A 314 6.67 -14.25 -0.36
C PHE A 314 8.14 -13.88 -0.43
N SER A 315 9.03 -14.79 -0.02
CA SER A 315 10.46 -14.71 -0.33
C SER A 315 10.67 -15.24 -1.74
N ASN A 316 10.75 -14.35 -2.73
CA ASN A 316 10.61 -14.68 -4.16
C ASN A 316 9.30 -15.46 -4.43
N ALA A 317 9.38 -16.77 -4.70
CA ALA A 317 8.23 -17.61 -5.03
C ALA A 317 7.77 -18.50 -3.84
N ILE A 318 8.31 -18.30 -2.65
CA ILE A 318 8.07 -19.14 -1.47
C ILE A 318 7.37 -18.30 -0.40
N LEU A 319 6.16 -18.70 -0.03
CA LEU A 319 5.46 -18.11 1.13
C LEU A 319 6.22 -18.53 2.39
N THR A 320 6.63 -17.56 3.17
CA THR A 320 7.52 -17.73 4.32
C THR A 320 6.91 -17.07 5.55
N CYS A 321 6.95 -17.79 6.67
CA CYS A 321 6.66 -17.24 8.00
C CYS A 321 7.97 -17.08 8.76
N LEU A 322 8.22 -15.86 9.26
CA LEU A 322 9.34 -15.56 10.15
C LEU A 322 8.83 -15.14 11.52
N GLU A 323 9.55 -15.53 12.57
CA GLU A 323 9.43 -14.86 13.87
C GLU A 323 9.95 -13.42 13.71
N ALA A 324 9.11 -12.44 13.99
CA ALA A 324 9.43 -11.04 13.66
C ALA A 324 10.59 -10.49 14.50
N ALA A 325 10.76 -10.95 15.76
CA ALA A 325 11.79 -10.46 16.67
C ALA A 325 13.20 -10.92 16.27
N THR A 326 13.34 -12.09 15.68
CA THR A 326 14.64 -12.76 15.43
C THR A 326 14.96 -12.98 13.96
N GLY A 327 13.95 -12.91 13.08
CA GLY A 327 14.07 -13.28 11.68
C GLY A 327 14.14 -14.80 11.44
N LYS A 328 13.93 -15.62 12.49
CA LYS A 328 13.97 -17.09 12.37
C LYS A 328 12.77 -17.59 11.57
N VAL A 329 13.06 -18.46 10.58
CA VAL A 329 12.04 -19.12 9.77
C VAL A 329 11.26 -20.10 10.65
N GLN A 330 9.93 -20.01 10.61
CA GLN A 330 9.02 -20.97 11.22
C GLN A 330 8.64 -22.07 10.22
N TRP A 331 8.24 -21.64 9.01
CA TRP A 331 7.94 -22.53 7.90
C TRP A 331 8.10 -21.84 6.54
N ARG A 332 8.16 -22.66 5.48
CA ARG A 332 8.19 -22.24 4.07
C ARG A 332 7.34 -23.18 3.24
N ASP A 333 6.62 -22.65 2.28
CA ASP A 333 5.82 -23.43 1.32
C ASP A 333 5.74 -22.75 -0.05
N ARG A 334 5.59 -23.54 -1.11
CA ARG A 334 5.41 -22.99 -2.46
C ARG A 334 4.07 -22.28 -2.63
N SER A 335 3.04 -22.68 -1.88
CA SER A 335 1.71 -22.08 -1.88
C SER A 335 1.17 -21.87 -3.29
N VAL A 336 0.99 -20.60 -3.69
CA VAL A 336 0.53 -20.18 -5.03
C VAL A 336 1.69 -19.75 -5.96
N GLY A 337 2.93 -20.02 -5.57
CA GLY A 337 4.12 -19.51 -6.23
C GLY A 337 4.37 -18.04 -5.86
N LYS A 338 5.11 -17.29 -6.71
CA LYS A 338 5.34 -15.87 -6.48
C LYS A 338 4.02 -15.10 -6.49
N GLY A 339 3.75 -14.31 -5.47
CA GLY A 339 2.44 -13.68 -5.31
C GLY A 339 2.41 -12.56 -4.30
N SER A 340 1.21 -12.09 -4.03
CA SER A 340 0.86 -11.04 -3.06
C SER A 340 -0.08 -11.58 -1.98
N LEU A 341 -0.22 -10.86 -0.87
CA LEU A 341 -1.06 -11.31 0.23
C LEU A 341 -1.71 -10.16 1.02
N THR A 342 -2.83 -10.50 1.65
CA THR A 342 -3.55 -9.69 2.64
C THR A 342 -4.00 -10.60 3.77
N TYR A 343 -3.98 -10.10 5.00
CA TYR A 343 -4.47 -10.81 6.19
C TYR A 343 -5.89 -10.35 6.56
N ALA A 344 -6.76 -11.31 6.91
CA ALA A 344 -8.03 -11.05 7.60
C ALA A 344 -8.46 -12.28 8.41
N ASP A 345 -9.01 -12.07 9.60
CA ASP A 345 -9.71 -13.07 10.43
C ASP A 345 -8.96 -14.41 10.60
N GLY A 346 -7.65 -14.34 10.86
CA GLY A 346 -6.79 -15.50 11.06
C GLY A 346 -6.35 -16.20 9.77
N ARG A 347 -6.56 -15.59 8.61
CA ARG A 347 -6.22 -16.14 7.28
C ARG A 347 -5.36 -15.17 6.47
N LEU A 348 -4.49 -15.74 5.65
CA LEU A 348 -3.79 -15.06 4.56
C LEU A 348 -4.55 -15.35 3.27
N TYR A 349 -4.99 -14.31 2.60
CA TYR A 349 -5.56 -14.35 1.26
C TYR A 349 -4.42 -14.10 0.29
N VAL A 350 -4.00 -15.12 -0.44
CA VAL A 350 -2.82 -15.05 -1.32
C VAL A 350 -3.23 -15.13 -2.78
N LEU A 351 -2.59 -14.31 -3.64
CA LEU A 351 -2.79 -14.29 -5.09
C LEU A 351 -1.43 -14.46 -5.78
N GLY A 352 -1.25 -15.58 -6.49
CA GLY A 352 -0.06 -15.86 -7.28
C GLY A 352 -0.05 -15.12 -8.63
N GLU A 353 1.14 -14.82 -9.15
CA GLU A 353 1.32 -14.24 -10.50
C GLU A 353 0.65 -15.08 -11.59
N GLY A 354 0.55 -16.41 -11.39
CA GLY A 354 -0.12 -17.37 -12.28
C GLY A 354 -1.62 -17.51 -12.03
N ASN A 355 -2.29 -16.49 -11.47
CA ASN A 355 -3.74 -16.42 -11.31
C ASN A 355 -4.34 -17.42 -10.30
N THR A 356 -3.51 -18.10 -9.49
CA THR A 356 -3.99 -18.96 -8.40
C THR A 356 -4.25 -18.15 -7.14
N VAL A 357 -5.40 -18.32 -6.54
CA VAL A 357 -5.80 -17.70 -5.27
C VAL A 357 -5.85 -18.77 -4.19
N GLY A 358 -5.26 -18.51 -3.03
CA GLY A 358 -5.23 -19.43 -1.89
C GLY A 358 -5.71 -18.77 -0.60
N LEU A 359 -6.30 -19.59 0.28
CA LEU A 359 -6.61 -19.26 1.66
C LEU A 359 -5.70 -20.07 2.57
N VAL A 360 -4.85 -19.41 3.33
CA VAL A 360 -3.85 -20.05 4.18
C VAL A 360 -4.03 -19.62 5.64
N GLU A 361 -3.83 -20.52 6.59
CA GLU A 361 -3.85 -20.13 8.00
C GLU A 361 -2.69 -19.21 8.35
N ALA A 362 -2.97 -18.12 9.04
CA ALA A 362 -1.94 -17.23 9.59
C ALA A 362 -1.46 -17.79 10.93
N SER A 363 -0.76 -18.92 10.88
CA SER A 363 -0.23 -19.65 12.05
C SER A 363 1.27 -19.88 11.88
N PRO A 364 2.09 -19.70 12.94
CA PRO A 364 3.51 -20.01 12.87
C PRO A 364 3.81 -21.53 12.97
N ALA A 365 2.84 -22.36 13.36
CA ALA A 365 3.07 -23.79 13.60
C ALA A 365 3.39 -24.57 12.32
N ALA A 366 2.66 -24.29 11.23
CA ALA A 366 2.86 -24.92 9.93
C ALA A 366 2.10 -24.18 8.84
N TYR A 367 2.46 -24.40 7.57
CA TYR A 367 1.62 -24.05 6.43
C TYR A 367 0.38 -24.96 6.38
N VAL A 368 -0.80 -24.35 6.39
CA VAL A 368 -2.08 -25.06 6.25
C VAL A 368 -2.95 -24.30 5.27
N GLU A 369 -3.21 -24.89 4.10
CA GLU A 369 -4.10 -24.33 3.09
C GLU A 369 -5.55 -24.73 3.37
N ARG A 370 -6.49 -23.80 3.27
CA ARG A 370 -7.93 -23.95 3.54
C ARG A 370 -8.80 -23.75 2.31
N GLY A 371 -8.20 -23.68 1.15
CA GLY A 371 -8.89 -23.63 -0.13
C GLY A 371 -8.07 -22.92 -1.20
N ARG A 372 -8.35 -23.27 -2.44
CA ARG A 372 -7.77 -22.59 -3.61
C ARG A 372 -8.72 -22.60 -4.79
N PHE A 373 -8.55 -21.60 -5.65
CA PHE A 373 -9.21 -21.52 -6.96
C PHE A 373 -8.35 -20.70 -7.91
N SER A 374 -8.77 -20.55 -9.14
CA SER A 374 -8.07 -19.71 -10.13
C SER A 374 -8.99 -18.61 -10.65
N ILE A 375 -8.43 -17.42 -10.87
CA ILE A 375 -9.09 -16.35 -11.62
C ILE A 375 -8.70 -16.44 -13.10
N ALA A 376 -9.47 -15.79 -13.97
CA ALA A 376 -9.23 -15.82 -15.41
C ALA A 376 -7.89 -15.18 -15.77
N ASP A 377 -7.13 -15.85 -16.63
CA ASP A 377 -5.90 -15.32 -17.19
C ASP A 377 -6.21 -14.15 -18.15
N GLN A 378 -5.45 -13.07 -18.02
CA GLN A 378 -5.53 -11.87 -18.86
C GLN A 378 -4.26 -11.66 -19.70
N GLY A 379 -3.43 -12.70 -19.85
CA GLY A 379 -2.18 -12.66 -20.62
C GLY A 379 -1.01 -11.94 -19.94
N TRP A 380 -1.19 -11.49 -18.69
CA TRP A 380 -0.18 -10.80 -17.89
C TRP A 380 -0.20 -11.30 -16.44
N PRO A 381 0.92 -11.20 -15.70
CA PRO A 381 0.97 -11.60 -14.29
C PRO A 381 -0.05 -10.83 -13.43
N SER A 382 -0.66 -11.50 -12.46
CA SER A 382 -1.50 -10.89 -11.44
C SER A 382 -0.64 -10.27 -10.34
N TRP A 383 -0.47 -8.93 -10.35
CA TRP A 383 0.34 -8.21 -9.35
C TRP A 383 -0.49 -7.36 -8.39
N ALA A 384 -1.79 -7.19 -8.64
CA ALA A 384 -2.66 -6.52 -7.70
C ALA A 384 -2.76 -7.34 -6.40
N HIS A 385 -2.71 -6.64 -5.24
CA HIS A 385 -2.93 -7.33 -3.97
C HIS A 385 -4.42 -7.66 -3.79
N PRO A 386 -4.76 -8.82 -3.21
CA PRO A 386 -6.11 -9.10 -2.75
C PRO A 386 -6.58 -8.03 -1.77
N VAL A 387 -7.87 -7.67 -1.82
CA VAL A 387 -8.47 -6.74 -0.87
C VAL A 387 -9.64 -7.42 -0.18
N VAL A 388 -9.64 -7.38 1.17
CA VAL A 388 -10.71 -7.92 2.01
C VAL A 388 -11.43 -6.76 2.69
N ALA A 389 -12.68 -6.52 2.27
CA ALA A 389 -13.48 -5.39 2.75
C ALA A 389 -14.98 -5.68 2.65
N GLY A 390 -15.74 -5.53 3.76
CA GLY A 390 -17.18 -5.70 3.85
C GLY A 390 -17.67 -7.10 3.49
N GLY A 391 -17.01 -8.12 4.02
CA GLY A 391 -17.33 -9.52 3.77
C GLY A 391 -17.03 -9.98 2.34
N ARG A 392 -16.26 -9.20 1.58
CA ARG A 392 -15.90 -9.53 0.18
C ARG A 392 -14.41 -9.58 -0.02
N LEU A 393 -13.98 -10.51 -0.87
CA LEU A 393 -12.64 -10.59 -1.44
C LEU A 393 -12.67 -9.99 -2.84
N TYR A 394 -11.95 -8.89 -3.04
CA TYR A 394 -11.79 -8.26 -4.35
C TYR A 394 -10.47 -8.71 -4.97
N LEU A 395 -10.56 -9.21 -6.19
CA LEU A 395 -9.43 -9.71 -6.98
C LEU A 395 -9.41 -9.01 -8.33
N ARG A 396 -8.28 -8.41 -8.65
CA ARG A 396 -8.07 -7.76 -9.93
C ARG A 396 -7.00 -8.47 -10.74
N ASN A 397 -7.28 -8.67 -12.03
CA ASN A 397 -6.28 -9.02 -13.04
C ASN A 397 -6.50 -8.14 -14.27
N GLN A 398 -5.60 -7.20 -14.52
CA GLN A 398 -5.67 -6.23 -15.62
C GLN A 398 -7.03 -5.49 -15.65
N GLY A 399 -7.76 -5.60 -16.76
CA GLY A 399 -9.05 -4.96 -16.98
C GLY A 399 -10.24 -5.64 -16.32
N VAL A 400 -10.03 -6.72 -15.54
CA VAL A 400 -11.07 -7.48 -14.87
C VAL A 400 -10.96 -7.33 -13.36
N LEU A 401 -12.09 -7.04 -12.71
CA LEU A 401 -12.23 -6.99 -11.25
C LEU A 401 -13.40 -7.87 -10.85
N ALA A 402 -13.17 -8.79 -9.91
CA ALA A 402 -14.20 -9.65 -9.33
C ALA A 402 -14.33 -9.40 -7.83
N ALA A 403 -15.54 -9.51 -7.31
CA ALA A 403 -15.83 -9.55 -5.87
C ALA A 403 -16.44 -10.91 -5.53
N HIS A 404 -15.84 -11.57 -4.54
CA HIS A 404 -16.31 -12.85 -4.03
C HIS A 404 -16.90 -12.68 -2.63
N ASP A 405 -18.02 -13.31 -2.33
CA ASP A 405 -18.61 -13.32 -0.99
C ASP A 405 -17.83 -14.31 -0.12
N ILE A 406 -17.25 -13.79 0.95
CA ILE A 406 -16.44 -14.57 1.90
C ILE A 406 -17.02 -14.52 3.31
N THR A 407 -18.26 -14.05 3.48
CA THR A 407 -18.95 -14.01 4.78
C THR A 407 -19.30 -15.43 5.22
N ALA A 408 -18.96 -15.79 6.46
CA ALA A 408 -19.43 -17.02 7.07
C ALA A 408 -20.95 -16.90 7.36
N LYS A 409 -21.70 -17.91 6.97
CA LYS A 409 -23.16 -17.98 7.23
C LYS A 409 -23.43 -18.62 8.57
#